data_c4b7b61f786a63d843e951fb550ce39f
#
_entry.id   c4b7b61f786a63d843e951fb550ce39f
#
_cell.length_a   1.000
_cell.length_b   1.000
_cell.length_c   1.000
_cell.angle_alpha   90.00
_cell.angle_beta   90.00
_cell.angle_gamma   90.00
#
_symmetry.space_group_name_H-M   'P 1'
#
loop_
_entity.id
_entity.type
_entity.pdbx_description
1 polymer ?
#
loop_
_entity_poly.entity_id
_entity_poly.type
_entity_poly.pdbx_seq_one_letter_code
_entity_poly.pdbx_strand_id
1 'polypeptide(L)'
;MRNVMNPFRYGGVVGEDSFCNRKAELADILRAIENSERLFLFSERRMGKTSLVRLALSRLAKKDYLGAYVDLWPTDSEKTFVTATARALAEAGATRPDRMLDAAKALFPRLSPVLTVDDTGKPLIRFDLAPRRLPERVLEDVLSAPAQIADKHRKRVVVVFDEFQQILQYGDDHVERSLRSAIQKQDRVAYIFLGSQKHVIQRMVLDRASPLYRAGTHYPLRPIAASEWLPFIRSRFENSDRHIRKAEVETICNLCGGQPFYTQHLSHALWELCAPSETVTDGLVRAALDLLLDRESQAYTALWDSLTGPQRRLLASLAAAGETSEIYSTAFREQHGLGAPSTVQRAVAALLQRDLVDRSNGSHVVADRFFRLWIQRNSRTW
;
A
#
# COMPACT_ATOMS: atom_id res chain seq x y z
N MET A 1 1.26 -19.27 -34.58
CA MET A 1 2.00 -18.36 -33.65
C MET A 1 1.56 -18.69 -32.25
N ARG A 2 2.46 -19.01 -31.34
CA ARG A 2 2.11 -19.18 -29.92
C ARG A 2 1.61 -17.82 -29.42
N ASN A 3 0.41 -17.77 -28.85
CA ASN A 3 -0.15 -16.56 -28.25
C ASN A 3 0.69 -16.25 -27.00
N VAL A 4 1.70 -15.41 -27.14
CA VAL A 4 2.59 -15.00 -26.04
C VAL A 4 1.81 -14.05 -25.17
N MET A 5 1.49 -14.45 -23.93
CA MET A 5 0.79 -13.59 -22.97
C MET A 5 1.71 -12.43 -22.56
N ASN A 6 1.10 -11.26 -22.39
CA ASN A 6 1.80 -10.08 -21.89
C ASN A 6 2.46 -10.37 -20.51
N PRO A 7 3.79 -10.22 -20.40
CA PRO A 7 4.53 -10.59 -19.20
C PRO A 7 4.47 -9.55 -18.09
N PHE A 8 3.89 -8.36 -18.34
CA PHE A 8 3.77 -7.30 -17.35
C PHE A 8 2.42 -7.36 -16.65
N ARG A 9 2.43 -7.30 -15.32
CA ARG A 9 1.23 -7.37 -14.48
C ARG A 9 1.15 -6.19 -13.54
N TYR A 10 -0.02 -5.58 -13.43
CA TYR A 10 -0.30 -4.42 -12.57
C TYR A 10 -1.72 -4.53 -11.97
N GLY A 11 -2.04 -3.67 -10.99
CA GLY A 11 -3.39 -3.52 -10.43
C GLY A 11 -3.81 -4.55 -9.38
N GLY A 12 -2.94 -5.50 -9.02
CA GLY A 12 -3.22 -6.51 -7.99
C GLY A 12 -1.99 -6.89 -7.19
N VAL A 13 -2.14 -7.90 -6.33
CA VAL A 13 -1.01 -8.53 -5.67
C VAL A 13 -0.26 -9.37 -6.71
N VAL A 14 0.99 -9.01 -6.97
CA VAL A 14 1.83 -9.71 -7.95
C VAL A 14 2.54 -10.90 -7.31
N GLY A 15 2.59 -12.01 -8.06
CA GLY A 15 3.37 -13.20 -7.70
C GLY A 15 4.87 -12.99 -7.96
N GLU A 16 5.67 -13.97 -7.55
CA GLU A 16 7.14 -13.94 -7.61
C GLU A 16 7.67 -13.66 -9.03
N ASP A 17 7.09 -14.28 -10.05
CA ASP A 17 7.50 -14.11 -11.47
C ASP A 17 7.30 -12.68 -12.01
N SER A 18 6.38 -11.93 -11.41
CA SER A 18 6.07 -10.56 -11.81
C SER A 18 6.69 -9.51 -10.87
N PHE A 19 7.53 -9.97 -9.94
CA PHE A 19 8.14 -9.13 -8.92
C PHE A 19 9.49 -8.59 -9.43
N CYS A 20 9.62 -7.27 -9.55
CA CYS A 20 10.88 -6.64 -9.91
C CYS A 20 11.70 -6.39 -8.67
N ASN A 21 12.87 -7.04 -8.56
CA ASN A 21 13.84 -6.87 -7.49
C ASN A 21 13.26 -6.95 -6.06
N ARG A 22 13.55 -6.01 -5.17
CA ARG A 22 13.17 -5.98 -3.74
C ARG A 22 13.84 -7.10 -2.90
N LYS A 23 14.97 -7.66 -3.38
CA LYS A 23 15.67 -8.75 -2.67
C LYS A 23 16.18 -8.30 -1.31
N ALA A 24 16.72 -7.08 -1.23
CA ALA A 24 17.21 -6.50 0.02
C ALA A 24 16.07 -6.25 1.00
N GLU A 25 15.00 -5.59 0.54
CA GLU A 25 13.83 -5.30 1.37
C GLU A 25 13.14 -6.58 1.85
N LEU A 26 13.07 -7.61 0.99
CA LEU A 26 12.53 -8.92 1.36
C LEU A 26 13.40 -9.59 2.44
N ALA A 27 14.73 -9.54 2.30
CA ALA A 27 15.66 -10.09 3.29
C ALA A 27 15.55 -9.34 4.63
N ASP A 28 15.40 -8.02 4.60
CA ASP A 28 15.21 -7.19 5.80
C ASP A 28 13.91 -7.53 6.52
N ILE A 29 12.80 -7.70 5.77
CA ILE A 29 11.50 -8.10 6.35
C ILE A 29 11.59 -9.50 6.96
N LEU A 30 12.21 -10.47 6.27
CA LEU A 30 12.38 -11.82 6.81
C LEU A 30 13.21 -11.81 8.09
N ARG A 31 14.31 -11.04 8.13
CA ARG A 31 15.12 -10.87 9.33
C ARG A 31 14.35 -10.22 10.48
N ALA A 32 13.55 -9.19 10.21
CA ALA A 32 12.70 -8.57 11.22
C ALA A 32 11.67 -9.57 11.79
N ILE A 33 11.12 -10.43 10.94
CA ILE A 33 10.23 -11.53 11.38
C ILE A 33 10.99 -12.54 12.25
N GLU A 34 12.17 -12.96 11.84
CA GLU A 34 13.03 -13.89 12.59
C GLU A 34 13.40 -13.35 13.97
N ASN A 35 13.59 -12.05 14.09
CA ASN A 35 13.91 -11.39 15.35
C ASN A 35 12.67 -11.00 16.18
N SER A 36 11.44 -11.33 15.72
CA SER A 36 10.19 -10.90 16.36
C SER A 36 10.10 -9.39 16.53
N GLU A 37 10.57 -8.63 15.53
CA GLU A 37 10.59 -7.17 15.55
C GLU A 37 9.19 -6.59 15.24
N ARG A 38 9.07 -5.30 15.52
CA ARG A 38 7.92 -4.46 15.15
C ARG A 38 8.37 -3.54 14.04
N LEU A 39 7.85 -3.76 12.81
CA LEU A 39 8.28 -3.06 11.62
C LEU A 39 7.14 -2.19 11.07
N PHE A 40 7.35 -0.89 10.97
CA PHE A 40 6.46 0.05 10.28
C PHE A 40 6.96 0.26 8.86
N LEU A 41 6.36 -0.45 7.90
CA LEU A 41 6.66 -0.38 6.48
C LEU A 41 5.70 0.59 5.79
N PHE A 42 6.19 1.71 5.33
CA PHE A 42 5.34 2.74 4.74
C PHE A 42 5.95 3.31 3.45
N SER A 43 5.08 3.73 2.56
CA SER A 43 5.41 4.42 1.31
C SER A 43 4.16 5.04 0.71
N GLU A 44 4.31 5.74 -0.38
CA GLU A 44 3.19 6.12 -1.24
C GLU A 44 2.36 4.89 -1.68
N ARG A 45 1.14 5.13 -2.12
CA ARG A 45 0.30 4.08 -2.72
C ARG A 45 1.00 3.44 -3.93
N ARG A 46 0.62 2.20 -4.26
CA ARG A 46 1.09 1.49 -5.48
C ARG A 46 2.60 1.16 -5.51
N MET A 47 3.29 1.22 -4.37
CA MET A 47 4.71 0.87 -4.21
C MET A 47 4.98 -0.64 -4.00
N GLY A 48 3.94 -1.46 -3.96
CA GLY A 48 4.05 -2.91 -3.84
C GLY A 48 4.27 -3.44 -2.42
N LYS A 49 3.93 -2.66 -1.36
CA LYS A 49 4.05 -3.08 0.06
C LYS A 49 3.35 -4.41 0.33
N THR A 50 2.07 -4.50 -0.01
CA THR A 50 1.24 -5.69 0.17
C THR A 50 1.83 -6.92 -0.53
N SER A 51 2.26 -6.77 -1.79
CA SER A 51 2.91 -7.85 -2.55
C SER A 51 4.20 -8.32 -1.89
N LEU A 52 5.03 -7.38 -1.43
CA LEU A 52 6.31 -7.67 -0.77
C LEU A 52 6.12 -8.46 0.54
N VAL A 53 5.17 -8.02 1.38
CA VAL A 53 4.91 -8.70 2.66
C VAL A 53 4.23 -10.05 2.45
N ARG A 54 3.31 -10.18 1.48
CA ARG A 54 2.73 -11.47 1.12
C ARG A 54 3.76 -12.45 0.59
N LEU A 55 4.73 -11.97 -0.20
CA LEU A 55 5.87 -12.77 -0.63
C LEU A 55 6.74 -13.20 0.56
N ALA A 56 7.02 -12.29 1.51
CA ALA A 56 7.74 -12.65 2.72
C ALA A 56 7.02 -13.75 3.51
N LEU A 57 5.71 -13.59 3.74
CA LEU A 57 4.90 -14.60 4.44
C LEU A 57 4.89 -15.96 3.72
N SER A 58 4.86 -15.97 2.37
CA SER A 58 4.88 -17.22 1.59
C SER A 58 6.19 -17.99 1.69
N ARG A 59 7.30 -17.28 1.97
CA ARG A 59 8.64 -17.88 2.13
C ARG A 59 8.93 -18.38 3.55
N LEU A 60 8.10 -18.02 4.52
CA LEU A 60 8.28 -18.53 5.88
C LEU A 60 8.02 -20.04 5.96
N ALA A 61 8.87 -20.73 6.67
CA ALA A 61 8.68 -22.16 6.91
C ALA A 61 7.45 -22.42 7.78
N LYS A 62 6.38 -22.98 7.20
CA LYS A 62 5.10 -23.25 7.87
C LYS A 62 5.23 -24.13 9.14
N LYS A 63 6.30 -24.90 9.26
CA LYS A 63 6.60 -25.68 10.46
C LYS A 63 6.99 -24.80 11.66
N ASP A 64 7.59 -23.63 11.41
CA ASP A 64 8.17 -22.76 12.44
C ASP A 64 7.38 -21.48 12.67
N TYR A 65 6.54 -21.07 11.68
CA TYR A 65 5.82 -19.79 11.67
C TYR A 65 4.32 -19.95 11.36
N LEU A 66 3.53 -19.05 11.95
CA LEU A 66 2.13 -18.83 11.61
C LEU A 66 1.95 -17.36 11.25
N GLY A 67 1.34 -17.07 10.10
CA GLY A 67 1.14 -15.71 9.60
C GLY A 67 -0.33 -15.30 9.61
N ALA A 68 -0.68 -14.22 10.29
CA ALA A 68 -1.98 -13.59 10.26
C ALA A 68 -1.88 -12.27 9.45
N TYR A 69 -2.72 -12.13 8.44
CA TYR A 69 -2.79 -10.91 7.62
C TYR A 69 -4.15 -10.25 7.82
N VAL A 70 -4.12 -9.04 8.36
CA VAL A 70 -5.30 -8.22 8.68
C VAL A 70 -5.36 -7.04 7.72
N ASP A 71 -6.34 -7.03 6.84
CA ASP A 71 -6.66 -5.87 6.02
C ASP A 71 -7.58 -4.93 6.82
N LEU A 72 -7.10 -3.74 7.13
CA LEU A 72 -7.84 -2.74 7.90
C LEU A 72 -8.60 -1.76 7.00
N TRP A 73 -8.43 -1.81 5.68
CA TRP A 73 -9.14 -0.90 4.77
C TRP A 73 -10.67 -0.88 4.97
N PRO A 74 -11.35 -2.03 5.14
CA PRO A 74 -12.81 -2.03 5.33
C PRO A 74 -13.26 -1.76 6.77
N THR A 75 -12.36 -1.37 7.68
CA THR A 75 -12.68 -1.14 9.09
C THR A 75 -12.91 0.34 9.38
N ASP A 76 -13.86 0.64 10.26
CA ASP A 76 -14.28 2.00 10.60
C ASP A 76 -14.43 2.24 12.13
N SER A 77 -14.19 1.21 12.94
CA SER A 77 -14.42 1.23 14.38
C SER A 77 -13.57 0.17 15.10
N GLU A 78 -13.41 0.30 16.40
CA GLU A 78 -12.84 -0.74 17.26
C GLU A 78 -13.52 -2.10 17.03
N LYS A 79 -14.84 -2.12 16.87
CA LYS A 79 -15.62 -3.34 16.61
C LYS A 79 -15.16 -4.04 15.33
N THR A 80 -15.02 -3.31 14.23
CA THR A 80 -14.61 -3.87 12.95
C THR A 80 -13.12 -4.23 12.95
N PHE A 81 -12.27 -3.50 13.68
CA PHE A 81 -10.87 -3.87 13.94
C PHE A 81 -10.77 -5.22 14.68
N VAL A 82 -11.52 -5.37 15.76
CA VAL A 82 -11.57 -6.60 16.57
C VAL A 82 -11.98 -7.79 15.72
N THR A 83 -13.06 -7.65 14.93
CA THR A 83 -13.54 -8.76 14.09
C THR A 83 -12.58 -9.13 12.97
N ALA A 84 -11.97 -8.15 12.30
CA ALA A 84 -10.98 -8.39 11.25
C ALA A 84 -9.74 -9.11 11.82
N THR A 85 -9.25 -8.64 12.96
CA THR A 85 -8.07 -9.21 13.64
C THR A 85 -8.36 -10.62 14.17
N ALA A 86 -9.48 -10.83 14.84
CA ALA A 86 -9.89 -12.14 15.36
C ALA A 86 -10.04 -13.16 14.22
N ARG A 87 -10.62 -12.77 13.09
CA ARG A 87 -10.74 -13.62 11.91
C ARG A 87 -9.37 -14.05 11.40
N ALA A 88 -8.47 -13.12 11.13
CA ALA A 88 -7.14 -13.43 10.62
C ALA A 88 -6.33 -14.33 11.56
N LEU A 89 -6.46 -14.13 12.88
CA LEU A 89 -5.80 -14.96 13.90
C LEU A 89 -6.40 -16.36 13.98
N ALA A 90 -7.72 -16.50 13.88
CA ALA A 90 -8.39 -17.81 13.86
C ALA A 90 -7.98 -18.63 12.62
N GLU A 91 -7.91 -17.97 11.45
CA GLU A 91 -7.44 -18.58 10.19
C GLU A 91 -5.97 -19.01 10.29
N ALA A 92 -5.10 -18.18 10.87
CA ALA A 92 -3.68 -18.50 11.06
C ALA A 92 -3.47 -19.64 12.08
N GLY A 93 -4.28 -19.70 13.12
CA GLY A 93 -4.21 -20.74 14.16
C GLY A 93 -4.82 -22.10 13.77
N ALA A 94 -5.56 -22.15 12.66
CA ALA A 94 -6.19 -23.37 12.18
C ALA A 94 -5.29 -24.11 11.19
N THR A 95 -5.03 -25.39 11.47
CA THR A 95 -4.23 -26.26 10.58
C THR A 95 -5.03 -26.75 9.36
N ARG A 96 -6.36 -26.71 9.46
CA ARG A 96 -7.32 -27.16 8.44
C ARG A 96 -8.58 -26.27 8.49
N PRO A 97 -9.30 -26.09 7.36
CA PRO A 97 -10.54 -25.31 7.33
C PRO A 97 -11.62 -25.80 8.29
N ASP A 98 -11.75 -27.11 8.45
CA ASP A 98 -12.71 -27.74 9.39
C ASP A 98 -12.45 -27.41 10.88
N ARG A 99 -11.22 -27.02 11.22
CA ARG A 99 -10.82 -26.63 12.58
C ARG A 99 -10.84 -25.12 12.83
N MET A 100 -11.16 -24.32 11.81
CA MET A 100 -11.16 -22.86 11.95
C MET A 100 -12.20 -22.39 12.97
N LEU A 101 -13.39 -23.00 12.97
CA LEU A 101 -14.44 -22.65 13.93
C LEU A 101 -14.05 -22.99 15.36
N ASP A 102 -13.44 -24.16 15.58
CA ASP A 102 -12.98 -24.57 16.93
C ASP A 102 -11.84 -23.67 17.42
N ALA A 103 -10.91 -23.31 16.53
CA ALA A 103 -9.84 -22.37 16.84
C ALA A 103 -10.42 -20.99 17.23
N ALA A 104 -11.40 -20.50 16.46
CA ALA A 104 -12.06 -19.23 16.74
C ALA A 104 -12.81 -19.24 18.09
N LYS A 105 -13.56 -20.30 18.39
CA LYS A 105 -14.25 -20.47 19.70
C LYS A 105 -13.28 -20.54 20.88
N ALA A 106 -12.16 -21.24 20.69
CA ALA A 106 -11.16 -21.39 21.74
C ALA A 106 -10.38 -20.10 22.04
N LEU A 107 -10.05 -19.34 20.98
CA LEU A 107 -9.30 -18.08 21.10
C LEU A 107 -10.18 -16.91 21.54
N PHE A 108 -11.44 -16.88 21.10
CA PHE A 108 -12.34 -15.76 21.28
C PHE A 108 -13.71 -16.19 21.84
N PRO A 109 -13.74 -16.70 23.10
CA PRO A 109 -14.97 -17.25 23.68
C PRO A 109 -16.08 -16.18 23.88
N ARG A 110 -15.70 -14.89 23.91
CA ARG A 110 -16.64 -13.76 24.02
C ARG A 110 -17.19 -13.29 22.70
N LEU A 111 -16.66 -13.79 21.59
CA LEU A 111 -17.16 -13.54 20.24
C LEU A 111 -17.93 -14.79 19.78
N SER A 112 -19.02 -14.58 19.03
CA SER A 112 -19.81 -15.67 18.47
C SER A 112 -19.32 -15.99 17.04
N PRO A 113 -18.33 -16.90 16.87
CA PRO A 113 -17.84 -17.25 15.56
C PRO A 113 -18.83 -18.13 14.81
N VAL A 114 -19.06 -17.80 13.54
CA VAL A 114 -19.88 -18.59 12.60
C VAL A 114 -19.02 -18.92 11.39
N LEU A 115 -19.06 -20.17 10.95
CA LEU A 115 -18.42 -20.59 9.71
C LEU A 115 -19.34 -20.22 8.55
N THR A 116 -18.80 -19.51 7.57
CA THR A 116 -19.48 -19.13 6.34
C THR A 116 -18.55 -19.38 5.13
N VAL A 117 -18.98 -19.02 3.95
CA VAL A 117 -18.15 -19.05 2.75
C VAL A 117 -18.07 -17.66 2.15
N ASP A 118 -16.93 -17.33 1.54
CA ASP A 118 -16.78 -16.11 0.75
C ASP A 118 -17.41 -16.27 -0.66
N ASP A 119 -17.38 -15.20 -1.44
CA ASP A 119 -17.93 -15.17 -2.81
C ASP A 119 -17.25 -16.16 -3.77
N THR A 120 -16.10 -16.71 -3.37
CA THR A 120 -15.36 -17.75 -4.13
C THR A 120 -15.61 -19.17 -3.60
N GLY A 121 -16.50 -19.34 -2.59
CA GLY A 121 -16.80 -20.61 -1.97
C GLY A 121 -15.78 -21.10 -0.95
N LYS A 122 -14.82 -20.28 -0.54
CA LYS A 122 -13.83 -20.63 0.49
C LYS A 122 -14.40 -20.45 1.89
N PRO A 123 -14.12 -21.38 2.82
CA PRO A 123 -14.52 -21.25 4.22
C PRO A 123 -13.96 -19.97 4.84
N LEU A 124 -14.80 -19.22 5.55
CA LEU A 124 -14.51 -17.97 6.20
C LEU A 124 -15.12 -17.94 7.60
N ILE A 125 -14.39 -17.45 8.60
CA ILE A 125 -14.95 -17.14 9.91
C ILE A 125 -15.54 -15.75 9.90
N ARG A 126 -16.83 -15.66 10.25
CA ARG A 126 -17.50 -14.42 10.59
C ARG A 126 -17.79 -14.41 12.07
N PHE A 127 -17.67 -13.25 12.71
CA PHE A 127 -18.09 -13.07 14.08
C PHE A 127 -19.41 -12.30 14.10
N ASP A 128 -20.45 -12.94 14.62
CA ASP A 128 -21.75 -12.32 14.79
C ASP A 128 -21.73 -11.52 16.09
N LEU A 129 -21.54 -10.24 15.97
CA LEU A 129 -21.57 -9.31 17.09
C LEU A 129 -22.97 -8.72 17.17
N ALA A 130 -23.85 -9.42 17.87
CA ALA A 130 -25.08 -8.78 18.38
C ALA A 130 -24.65 -7.79 19.47
N PRO A 131 -25.29 -6.78 19.76
CA PRO A 131 -25.64 -5.46 19.35
C PRO A 131 -24.59 -4.36 19.67
N ARG A 132 -24.99 -3.14 19.90
CA ARG A 132 -24.32 -1.84 19.96
C ARG A 132 -23.03 -1.64 20.76
N ARG A 133 -22.57 -2.60 21.57
CA ARG A 133 -21.28 -2.52 22.32
C ARG A 133 -20.52 -3.84 22.24
N LEU A 134 -19.20 -3.74 22.06
CA LEU A 134 -18.30 -4.87 22.27
C LEU A 134 -18.40 -5.34 23.74
N PRO A 135 -18.34 -6.66 24.02
CA PRO A 135 -18.14 -7.15 25.39
C PRO A 135 -16.87 -6.56 25.99
N GLU A 136 -16.90 -6.25 27.29
CA GLU A 136 -15.70 -5.78 28.00
C GLU A 136 -14.51 -6.73 27.77
N ARG A 137 -13.31 -6.17 27.57
CA ARG A 137 -12.05 -6.87 27.37
C ARG A 137 -11.88 -7.67 26.07
N VAL A 138 -12.81 -7.57 25.12
CA VAL A 138 -12.66 -8.29 23.84
C VAL A 138 -11.46 -7.80 23.04
N LEU A 139 -11.19 -6.49 23.04
CA LEU A 139 -9.98 -5.94 22.41
C LEU A 139 -8.71 -6.54 23.06
N GLU A 140 -8.65 -6.64 24.37
CA GLU A 140 -7.52 -7.25 25.08
C GLU A 140 -7.36 -8.74 24.74
N ASP A 141 -8.47 -9.49 24.66
CA ASP A 141 -8.46 -10.91 24.26
C ASP A 141 -7.86 -11.06 22.85
N VAL A 142 -8.33 -10.25 21.89
CA VAL A 142 -7.84 -10.30 20.50
C VAL A 142 -6.38 -9.91 20.40
N LEU A 143 -5.95 -8.88 21.12
CA LEU A 143 -4.56 -8.43 21.11
C LEU A 143 -3.61 -9.39 21.86
N SER A 144 -4.11 -10.21 22.80
CA SER A 144 -3.32 -11.24 23.49
C SER A 144 -3.23 -12.57 22.72
N ALA A 145 -4.17 -12.82 21.81
CA ALA A 145 -4.26 -14.07 21.07
C ALA A 145 -3.00 -14.45 20.26
N PRO A 146 -2.24 -13.53 19.65
CA PRO A 146 -1.00 -13.90 18.95
C PRO A 146 0.00 -14.62 19.84
N ALA A 147 0.21 -14.18 21.08
CA ALA A 147 1.08 -14.86 22.04
C ALA A 147 0.52 -16.22 22.44
N GLN A 148 -0.78 -16.33 22.70
CA GLN A 148 -1.44 -17.61 23.02
C GLN A 148 -1.29 -18.63 21.87
N ILE A 149 -1.43 -18.18 20.62
CA ILE A 149 -1.21 -19.00 19.43
C ILE A 149 0.25 -19.47 19.36
N ALA A 150 1.21 -18.56 19.60
CA ALA A 150 2.64 -18.86 19.59
C ALA A 150 2.99 -19.96 20.62
N ASP A 151 2.45 -19.83 21.84
CA ASP A 151 2.70 -20.78 22.93
C ASP A 151 2.01 -22.12 22.68
N LYS A 152 0.74 -22.11 22.29
CA LYS A 152 -0.05 -23.32 22.00
C LYS A 152 0.57 -24.17 20.89
N HIS A 153 1.02 -23.54 19.83
CA HIS A 153 1.60 -24.23 18.66
C HIS A 153 3.12 -24.39 18.73
N ARG A 154 3.78 -23.79 19.72
CA ARG A 154 5.25 -23.71 19.83
C ARG A 154 5.92 -23.17 18.57
N LYS A 155 5.26 -22.18 17.93
CA LYS A 155 5.72 -21.52 16.71
C LYS A 155 5.85 -20.02 16.94
N ARG A 156 6.58 -19.35 16.06
CA ARG A 156 6.54 -17.88 16.00
C ARG A 156 5.31 -17.43 15.24
N VAL A 157 4.76 -16.29 15.64
CA VAL A 157 3.59 -15.69 14.98
C VAL A 157 4.02 -14.39 14.30
N VAL A 158 3.52 -14.17 13.11
CA VAL A 158 3.66 -12.90 12.39
C VAL A 158 2.27 -12.31 12.20
N VAL A 159 2.06 -11.11 12.71
CA VAL A 159 0.81 -10.36 12.50
C VAL A 159 1.11 -9.18 11.59
N VAL A 160 0.42 -9.13 10.46
CA VAL A 160 0.49 -8.03 9.50
C VAL A 160 -0.79 -7.24 9.57
N PHE A 161 -0.69 -5.93 9.82
CA PHE A 161 -1.79 -4.98 9.70
C PHE A 161 -1.57 -4.14 8.43
N ASP A 162 -2.40 -4.33 7.41
CA ASP A 162 -2.36 -3.53 6.18
C ASP A 162 -3.32 -2.34 6.30
N GLU A 163 -2.95 -1.21 5.67
CA GLU A 163 -3.60 0.09 5.75
C GLU A 163 -3.76 0.57 7.21
N PHE A 164 -2.68 0.42 7.99
CA PHE A 164 -2.67 0.62 9.42
C PHE A 164 -3.15 2.00 9.89
N GLN A 165 -2.96 3.05 9.08
CA GLN A 165 -3.47 4.38 9.37
C GLN A 165 -5.00 4.45 9.55
N GLN A 166 -5.72 3.40 9.14
CA GLN A 166 -7.18 3.33 9.27
C GLN A 166 -7.64 3.41 10.72
N ILE A 167 -6.82 2.91 11.67
CA ILE A 167 -7.18 2.96 13.10
C ILE A 167 -7.36 4.37 13.65
N LEU A 168 -6.79 5.39 13.01
CA LEU A 168 -6.97 6.80 13.40
C LEU A 168 -8.38 7.33 13.12
N GLN A 169 -9.19 6.60 12.37
CA GLN A 169 -10.56 6.99 12.03
C GLN A 169 -11.60 6.47 13.04
N TYR A 170 -11.18 5.69 14.06
CA TYR A 170 -12.11 5.07 15.01
C TYR A 170 -12.64 6.01 16.10
N GLY A 171 -12.24 7.26 16.09
CA GLY A 171 -12.79 8.32 16.95
C GLY A 171 -12.02 8.56 18.24
N ASP A 172 -11.26 7.58 18.75
CA ASP A 172 -10.37 7.74 19.91
C ASP A 172 -9.06 6.94 19.72
N ASP A 173 -8.14 7.03 20.69
CA ASP A 173 -6.84 6.35 20.64
C ASP A 173 -6.80 5.04 21.47
N HIS A 174 -7.95 4.48 21.82
CA HIS A 174 -8.04 3.28 22.66
C HIS A 174 -7.36 2.07 22.00
N VAL A 175 -7.62 1.84 20.70
CA VAL A 175 -6.99 0.76 19.94
C VAL A 175 -5.46 0.93 19.89
N GLU A 176 -4.96 2.15 19.64
CA GLU A 176 -3.53 2.43 19.59
C GLU A 176 -2.83 2.16 20.92
N ARG A 177 -3.42 2.64 22.03
CA ARG A 177 -2.89 2.43 23.40
C ARG A 177 -2.89 0.95 23.79
N SER A 178 -4.00 0.26 23.53
CA SER A 178 -4.14 -1.16 23.82
C SER A 178 -3.16 -1.99 23.00
N LEU A 179 -3.02 -1.69 21.71
CA LEU A 179 -2.05 -2.34 20.83
C LEU A 179 -0.63 -2.10 21.32
N ARG A 180 -0.27 -0.84 21.69
CA ARG A 180 1.04 -0.51 22.26
C ARG A 180 1.38 -1.36 23.46
N SER A 181 0.43 -1.47 24.40
CA SER A 181 0.59 -2.29 25.62
C SER A 181 0.78 -3.79 25.29
N ALA A 182 0.02 -4.30 24.33
CA ALA A 182 0.07 -5.71 23.95
C ALA A 182 1.39 -6.07 23.26
N ILE A 183 1.80 -5.31 22.24
CA ILE A 183 3.00 -5.64 21.44
C ILE A 183 4.31 -5.55 22.23
N GLN A 184 4.34 -4.77 23.32
CA GLN A 184 5.51 -4.67 24.19
C GLN A 184 5.80 -5.94 24.99
N LYS A 185 4.79 -6.78 25.21
CA LYS A 185 4.85 -7.97 26.08
C LYS A 185 5.00 -9.28 25.30
N GLN A 186 5.12 -9.21 23.96
CA GLN A 186 5.02 -10.41 23.10
C GLN A 186 6.34 -10.66 22.35
N ASP A 187 7.25 -11.40 22.96
CA ASP A 187 8.62 -11.63 22.45
C ASP A 187 8.68 -12.65 21.28
N ARG A 188 7.64 -13.46 21.10
CA ARG A 188 7.56 -14.49 20.04
C ARG A 188 6.67 -14.09 18.88
N VAL A 189 6.23 -12.83 18.85
CA VAL A 189 5.34 -12.29 17.82
C VAL A 189 6.03 -11.15 17.08
N ALA A 190 6.19 -11.30 15.77
CA ALA A 190 6.59 -10.21 14.89
C ALA A 190 5.35 -9.42 14.45
N TYR A 191 5.49 -8.11 14.41
CA TYR A 191 4.43 -7.22 13.94
C TYR A 191 4.90 -6.41 12.75
N ILE A 192 4.12 -6.42 11.65
CA ILE A 192 4.37 -5.61 10.47
C ILE A 192 3.18 -4.70 10.24
N PHE A 193 3.40 -3.40 10.31
CA PHE A 193 2.40 -2.36 10.09
C PHE A 193 2.65 -1.73 8.73
N LEU A 194 1.71 -1.91 7.79
CA LEU A 194 1.78 -1.34 6.45
C LEU A 194 0.93 -0.07 6.37
N GLY A 195 1.48 0.98 5.78
CA GLY A 195 0.74 2.21 5.57
C GLY A 195 1.00 2.83 4.19
N SER A 196 -0.07 3.29 3.55
CA SER A 196 -0.03 3.95 2.25
C SER A 196 0.01 5.48 2.36
N GLN A 197 -0.37 6.05 3.48
CA GLN A 197 -0.28 7.48 3.79
C GLN A 197 0.99 7.75 4.61
N LYS A 198 2.10 7.93 3.90
CA LYS A 198 3.45 8.07 4.49
C LYS A 198 3.51 9.08 5.63
N HIS A 199 2.97 10.29 5.42
CA HIS A 199 2.96 11.36 6.42
C HIS A 199 2.14 11.02 7.67
N VAL A 200 1.08 10.23 7.52
CA VAL A 200 0.23 9.78 8.64
C VAL A 200 0.98 8.76 9.49
N ILE A 201 1.55 7.72 8.86
CA ILE A 201 2.35 6.72 9.58
C ILE A 201 3.55 7.36 10.27
N GLN A 202 4.25 8.27 9.58
CA GLN A 202 5.37 9.00 10.20
C GLN A 202 4.92 9.76 11.45
N ARG A 203 3.77 10.44 11.42
CA ARG A 203 3.22 11.11 12.60
C ARG A 203 2.91 10.12 13.72
N MET A 204 2.26 8.97 13.42
CA MET A 204 1.94 7.94 14.42
C MET A 204 3.18 7.45 15.17
N VAL A 205 4.33 7.35 14.52
CA VAL A 205 5.53 6.73 15.10
C VAL A 205 6.64 7.71 15.51
N LEU A 206 6.60 8.95 15.03
CA LEU A 206 7.60 9.96 15.32
C LEU A 206 7.09 11.09 16.23
N ASP A 207 5.78 11.30 16.34
CA ASP A 207 5.20 12.28 17.23
C ASP A 207 5.22 11.76 18.68
N ARG A 208 5.81 12.54 19.59
CA ARG A 208 5.89 12.20 21.03
C ARG A 208 4.51 12.08 21.69
N ALA A 209 3.50 12.75 21.17
CA ALA A 209 2.14 12.70 21.67
C ALA A 209 1.39 11.42 21.23
N SER A 210 1.89 10.70 20.22
CA SER A 210 1.27 9.48 19.73
C SER A 210 1.49 8.29 20.67
N PRO A 211 0.48 7.46 20.93
CA PRO A 211 0.63 6.22 21.69
C PRO A 211 1.69 5.27 21.11
N LEU A 212 1.87 5.29 19.79
CA LEU A 212 2.82 4.44 19.07
C LEU A 212 4.20 5.07 18.87
N TYR A 213 4.49 6.19 19.54
CA TYR A 213 5.82 6.80 19.48
C TYR A 213 6.93 5.81 19.76
N ARG A 214 7.86 5.66 18.79
CA ARG A 214 8.99 4.71 18.85
C ARG A 214 8.56 3.27 19.18
N ALA A 215 7.41 2.82 18.67
CA ALA A 215 6.90 1.48 18.90
C ALA A 215 7.68 0.37 18.16
N GLY A 216 8.48 0.72 17.14
CA GLY A 216 9.23 -0.23 16.34
C GLY A 216 10.16 0.45 15.32
N THR A 217 10.74 -0.36 14.46
CA THR A 217 11.65 0.07 13.39
C THR A 217 10.86 0.71 12.25
N HIS A 218 11.32 1.85 11.75
CA HIS A 218 10.73 2.57 10.62
C HIS A 218 11.39 2.14 9.32
N TYR A 219 10.61 1.67 8.37
CA TYR A 219 11.10 1.18 7.10
C TYR A 219 10.39 1.88 5.92
N PRO A 220 10.94 2.99 5.41
CA PRO A 220 10.39 3.67 4.24
C PRO A 220 10.71 2.86 2.97
N LEU A 221 9.69 2.35 2.29
CA LEU A 221 9.88 1.67 1.01
C LEU A 221 10.05 2.72 -0.10
N ARG A 222 11.20 2.67 -0.77
CA ARG A 222 11.57 3.63 -1.84
C ARG A 222 11.14 3.13 -3.22
N PRO A 223 11.05 4.02 -4.24
CA PRO A 223 10.94 3.61 -5.63
C PRO A 223 12.07 2.64 -6.05
N ILE A 224 11.80 1.81 -7.04
CA ILE A 224 12.81 0.90 -7.61
C ILE A 224 13.68 1.70 -8.57
N ALA A 225 15.00 1.56 -8.46
CA ALA A 225 15.95 2.27 -9.30
C ALA A 225 15.87 1.79 -10.77
N ALA A 226 16.18 2.68 -11.72
CA ALA A 226 16.19 2.34 -13.14
C ALA A 226 17.19 1.21 -13.48
N SER A 227 18.30 1.11 -12.73
CA SER A 227 19.25 0.01 -12.85
C SER A 227 18.66 -1.37 -12.58
N GLU A 228 17.65 -1.44 -11.72
CA GLU A 228 16.94 -2.67 -11.39
C GLU A 228 15.78 -2.95 -12.38
N TRP A 229 15.14 -1.89 -12.87
CA TRP A 229 14.11 -2.00 -13.90
C TRP A 229 14.68 -2.45 -15.24
N LEU A 230 15.89 -2.03 -15.59
CA LEU A 230 16.49 -2.31 -16.88
C LEU A 230 16.57 -3.81 -17.22
N PRO A 231 17.18 -4.68 -16.40
CA PRO A 231 17.21 -6.11 -16.70
C PRO A 231 15.82 -6.75 -16.65
N PHE A 232 14.94 -6.27 -15.75
CA PHE A 232 13.59 -6.78 -15.61
C PHE A 232 12.72 -6.52 -16.85
N ILE A 233 12.72 -5.29 -17.36
CA ILE A 233 11.92 -4.90 -18.53
C ILE A 233 12.53 -5.54 -19.78
N ARG A 234 13.86 -5.41 -19.96
CA ARG A 234 14.56 -5.94 -21.14
C ARG A 234 14.30 -7.42 -21.35
N SER A 235 14.51 -8.24 -20.32
CA SER A 235 14.32 -9.69 -20.44
C SER A 235 12.88 -10.07 -20.85
N ARG A 236 11.86 -9.30 -20.42
CA ARG A 236 10.48 -9.56 -20.78
C ARG A 236 10.15 -9.21 -22.22
N PHE A 237 10.77 -8.16 -22.75
CA PHE A 237 10.66 -7.82 -24.16
C PHE A 237 11.39 -8.85 -25.01
N GLU A 238 12.64 -9.19 -24.68
CA GLU A 238 13.46 -10.16 -25.40
C GLU A 238 12.84 -11.56 -25.42
N ASN A 239 12.31 -12.04 -24.28
CA ASN A 239 11.64 -13.34 -24.19
C ASN A 239 10.35 -13.43 -25.03
N SER A 240 9.86 -12.32 -25.55
CA SER A 240 8.68 -12.21 -26.42
C SER A 240 9.01 -11.68 -27.81
N ASP A 241 10.27 -11.86 -28.23
CA ASP A 241 10.77 -11.43 -29.56
C ASP A 241 10.54 -9.93 -29.82
N ARG A 242 10.83 -9.09 -28.84
CA ARG A 242 10.77 -7.63 -28.91
C ARG A 242 12.04 -7.07 -28.31
N HIS A 243 12.43 -5.86 -28.74
CA HIS A 243 13.67 -5.27 -28.27
C HIS A 243 13.43 -3.91 -27.63
N ILE A 244 14.11 -3.63 -26.51
CA ILE A 244 14.08 -2.32 -25.85
C ILE A 244 15.49 -1.92 -25.41
N ARG A 245 15.88 -0.70 -25.68
CA ARG A 245 17.19 -0.17 -25.32
C ARG A 245 17.13 0.48 -23.93
N LYS A 246 18.28 0.73 -23.36
CA LYS A 246 18.44 1.36 -22.05
C LYS A 246 17.76 2.75 -21.99
N ALA A 247 17.88 3.55 -23.03
CA ALA A 247 17.29 4.89 -23.08
C ALA A 247 15.77 4.88 -22.90
N GLU A 248 15.07 3.98 -23.58
CA GLU A 248 13.62 3.86 -23.48
C GLU A 248 13.17 3.35 -22.12
N VAL A 249 13.95 2.44 -21.48
CA VAL A 249 13.69 2.02 -20.09
C VAL A 249 13.90 3.17 -19.11
N GLU A 250 14.92 3.98 -19.29
CA GLU A 250 15.15 5.18 -18.47
C GLU A 250 14.01 6.20 -18.66
N THR A 251 13.51 6.37 -19.88
CA THR A 251 12.32 7.22 -20.16
C THR A 251 11.09 6.70 -19.41
N ILE A 252 10.81 5.39 -19.45
CA ILE A 252 9.72 4.76 -18.67
C ILE A 252 9.90 5.03 -17.17
N CYS A 253 11.11 4.81 -16.64
CA CYS A 253 11.39 5.01 -15.21
C CYS A 253 11.23 6.48 -14.80
N ASN A 254 11.61 7.43 -15.62
CA ASN A 254 11.46 8.87 -15.36
C ASN A 254 9.97 9.28 -15.34
N LEU A 255 9.19 8.83 -16.31
CA LEU A 255 7.75 9.08 -16.37
C LEU A 255 7.02 8.49 -15.16
N CYS A 256 7.36 7.26 -14.80
CA CYS A 256 6.70 6.51 -13.70
C CYS A 256 7.32 6.75 -12.32
N GLY A 257 8.48 7.44 -12.23
CA GLY A 257 9.21 7.65 -10.98
C GLY A 257 9.71 6.35 -10.33
N GLY A 258 9.94 5.28 -11.10
CA GLY A 258 10.34 3.97 -10.61
C GLY A 258 9.29 3.25 -9.74
N GLN A 259 8.06 3.74 -9.70
CA GLN A 259 6.97 3.14 -8.92
C GLN A 259 6.43 1.87 -9.62
N PRO A 260 6.37 0.72 -8.95
CA PRO A 260 6.07 -0.57 -9.57
C PRO A 260 4.79 -0.61 -10.41
N PHE A 261 3.70 -0.07 -9.88
CA PHE A 261 2.42 -0.06 -10.58
C PHE A 261 2.50 0.67 -11.92
N TYR A 262 2.97 1.91 -11.90
CA TYR A 262 3.01 2.75 -13.12
C TYR A 262 4.04 2.23 -14.12
N THR A 263 5.20 1.77 -13.64
CA THR A 263 6.25 1.22 -14.51
C THR A 263 5.77 -0.04 -15.22
N GLN A 264 5.11 -0.96 -14.51
CA GLN A 264 4.55 -2.15 -15.13
C GLN A 264 3.35 -1.85 -16.02
N HIS A 265 2.48 -0.89 -15.63
CA HIS A 265 1.32 -0.50 -16.44
C HIS A 265 1.74 0.12 -17.77
N LEU A 266 2.73 1.04 -17.75
CA LEU A 266 3.26 1.63 -18.99
C LEU A 266 4.00 0.58 -19.83
N SER A 267 4.79 -0.30 -19.21
CA SER A 267 5.48 -1.39 -19.90
C SER A 267 4.49 -2.39 -20.51
N HIS A 268 3.35 -2.64 -19.86
CA HIS A 268 2.27 -3.49 -20.40
C HIS A 268 1.68 -2.88 -21.67
N ALA A 269 1.28 -1.61 -21.62
CA ALA A 269 0.71 -0.91 -22.78
C ALA A 269 1.73 -0.83 -23.93
N LEU A 270 2.99 -0.53 -23.62
CA LEU A 270 4.07 -0.49 -24.59
C LEU A 270 4.31 -1.84 -25.26
N TRP A 271 4.26 -2.93 -24.50
CA TRP A 271 4.40 -4.28 -25.03
C TRP A 271 3.25 -4.65 -25.98
N GLU A 272 2.04 -4.21 -25.70
CA GLU A 272 0.85 -4.41 -26.56
C GLU A 272 1.00 -3.65 -27.91
N LEU A 273 1.60 -2.46 -27.89
CA LEU A 273 1.81 -1.64 -29.09
C LEU A 273 3.03 -2.08 -29.91
N CYS A 274 4.03 -2.72 -29.29
CA CYS A 274 5.24 -3.15 -29.96
C CYS A 274 5.01 -4.48 -30.68
N ALA A 275 5.23 -4.52 -31.97
CA ALA A 275 5.10 -5.77 -32.76
C ALA A 275 6.26 -6.75 -32.46
N PRO A 276 6.08 -8.06 -32.72
CA PRO A 276 7.19 -9.01 -32.69
C PRO A 276 8.32 -8.56 -33.63
N SER A 277 9.56 -8.83 -33.23
CA SER A 277 10.82 -8.45 -33.90
C SER A 277 11.04 -6.91 -33.98
N GLU A 278 10.18 -6.10 -33.36
CA GLU A 278 10.30 -4.65 -33.37
C GLU A 278 11.20 -4.16 -32.20
N THR A 279 11.88 -3.05 -32.45
CA THR A 279 12.63 -2.32 -31.42
C THR A 279 11.81 -1.11 -30.94
N VAL A 280 11.58 -1.04 -29.63
CA VAL A 280 10.89 0.10 -29.00
C VAL A 280 11.63 1.40 -29.30
N THR A 281 10.86 2.43 -29.65
CA THR A 281 11.32 3.80 -29.86
C THR A 281 10.72 4.74 -28.81
N ASP A 282 11.32 5.93 -28.62
CA ASP A 282 10.75 6.97 -27.74
C ASP A 282 9.34 7.38 -28.18
N GLY A 283 9.07 7.42 -29.50
CA GLY A 283 7.72 7.64 -30.04
C GLY A 283 6.72 6.60 -29.59
N LEU A 284 7.11 5.32 -29.56
CA LEU A 284 6.23 4.24 -29.09
C LEU A 284 5.98 4.31 -27.58
N VAL A 285 6.98 4.73 -26.78
CA VAL A 285 6.79 4.97 -25.34
C VAL A 285 5.77 6.08 -25.10
N ARG A 286 5.86 7.17 -25.88
CA ARG A 286 4.88 8.27 -25.78
C ARG A 286 3.48 7.84 -26.21
N ALA A 287 3.36 7.11 -27.31
CA ALA A 287 2.08 6.57 -27.75
C ALA A 287 1.43 5.64 -26.71
N ALA A 288 2.24 4.80 -26.05
CA ALA A 288 1.77 3.96 -24.96
C ALA A 288 1.26 4.78 -23.75
N LEU A 289 1.98 5.85 -23.39
CA LEU A 289 1.54 6.77 -22.34
C LEU A 289 0.25 7.47 -22.71
N ASP A 290 0.16 8.02 -23.92
CA ASP A 290 -1.05 8.72 -24.38
C ASP A 290 -2.26 7.80 -24.39
N LEU A 291 -2.10 6.55 -24.84
CA LEU A 291 -3.14 5.53 -24.78
C LEU A 291 -3.66 5.31 -23.35
N LEU A 292 -2.76 5.25 -22.34
CA LEU A 292 -3.14 5.09 -20.94
C LEU A 292 -3.85 6.32 -20.39
N LEU A 293 -3.33 7.52 -20.70
CA LEU A 293 -3.96 8.77 -20.26
C LEU A 293 -5.34 8.98 -20.90
N ASP A 294 -5.53 8.56 -22.15
CA ASP A 294 -6.82 8.63 -22.82
C ASP A 294 -7.85 7.68 -22.23
N ARG A 295 -7.44 6.44 -21.88
CA ARG A 295 -8.31 5.46 -21.19
C ARG A 295 -8.82 5.98 -19.85
N GLU A 296 -7.98 6.70 -19.10
CA GLU A 296 -8.31 7.27 -17.78
C GLU A 296 -8.94 8.67 -17.87
N SER A 297 -8.98 9.28 -19.09
CA SER A 297 -9.32 10.69 -19.26
C SER A 297 -10.70 11.05 -18.71
N GLN A 298 -11.71 10.17 -18.88
CA GLN A 298 -13.05 10.42 -18.36
C GLN A 298 -13.05 10.49 -16.82
N ALA A 299 -12.36 9.56 -16.15
CA ALA A 299 -12.26 9.54 -14.69
C ALA A 299 -11.48 10.75 -14.18
N TYR A 300 -10.38 11.10 -14.84
CA TYR A 300 -9.57 12.28 -14.49
C TYR A 300 -10.32 13.59 -14.70
N THR A 301 -11.11 13.71 -15.78
CA THR A 301 -11.96 14.88 -16.01
C THR A 301 -13.02 15.01 -14.91
N ALA A 302 -13.74 13.94 -14.59
CA ALA A 302 -14.72 13.96 -13.51
C ALA A 302 -14.09 14.33 -12.16
N LEU A 303 -12.90 13.80 -11.87
CA LEU A 303 -12.13 14.14 -10.67
C LEU A 303 -11.76 15.64 -10.67
N TRP A 304 -11.22 16.13 -11.78
CA TRP A 304 -10.84 17.53 -11.97
C TRP A 304 -12.02 18.47 -11.78
N ASP A 305 -13.18 18.13 -12.36
CA ASP A 305 -14.39 18.94 -12.28
C ASP A 305 -15.00 18.98 -10.86
N SER A 306 -14.75 17.96 -10.07
CA SER A 306 -15.13 17.92 -8.65
C SER A 306 -14.32 18.85 -7.74
N LEU A 307 -13.24 19.47 -8.26
CA LEU A 307 -12.34 20.32 -7.49
C LEU A 307 -12.74 21.79 -7.57
N THR A 308 -12.47 22.52 -6.49
CA THR A 308 -12.61 23.98 -6.47
C THR A 308 -11.50 24.66 -7.25
N GLY A 309 -11.73 25.91 -7.71
CA GLY A 309 -10.72 26.69 -8.45
C GLY A 309 -9.34 26.75 -7.76
N PRO A 310 -9.24 27.05 -6.45
CA PRO A 310 -7.96 27.02 -5.72
C PRO A 310 -7.30 25.64 -5.69
N GLN A 311 -8.08 24.55 -5.58
CA GLN A 311 -7.55 23.19 -5.61
C GLN A 311 -6.98 22.81 -6.98
N ARG A 312 -7.69 23.17 -8.06
CA ARG A 312 -7.23 22.96 -9.45
C ARG A 312 -5.92 23.71 -9.73
N ARG A 313 -5.86 25.00 -9.35
CA ARG A 313 -4.61 25.79 -9.52
C ARG A 313 -3.44 25.20 -8.76
N LEU A 314 -3.64 24.77 -7.52
CA LEU A 314 -2.59 24.14 -6.73
C LEU A 314 -2.12 22.81 -7.35
N LEU A 315 -3.03 21.96 -7.81
CA LEU A 315 -2.68 20.71 -8.49
C LEU A 315 -1.95 20.95 -9.81
N ALA A 316 -2.37 21.94 -10.62
CA ALA A 316 -1.67 22.33 -11.85
C ALA A 316 -0.25 22.81 -11.55
N SER A 317 -0.08 23.63 -10.51
CA SER A 317 1.23 24.10 -10.04
C SER A 317 2.14 22.96 -9.60
N LEU A 318 1.63 22.03 -8.80
CA LEU A 318 2.36 20.85 -8.36
C LEU A 318 2.66 19.90 -9.53
N ALA A 319 1.75 19.77 -10.48
CA ALA A 319 1.99 18.96 -11.67
C ALA A 319 3.16 19.52 -12.49
N ALA A 320 3.22 20.82 -12.66
CA ALA A 320 4.30 21.49 -13.40
C ALA A 320 5.64 21.47 -12.65
N ALA A 321 5.65 21.86 -11.37
CA ALA A 321 6.87 21.97 -10.56
C ALA A 321 7.43 20.61 -10.11
N GLY A 322 6.60 19.59 -10.00
CA GLY A 322 6.98 18.33 -9.38
C GLY A 322 6.89 18.37 -7.86
N GLU A 323 7.75 17.59 -7.20
CA GLU A 323 7.86 17.60 -5.74
C GLU A 323 8.50 18.93 -5.30
N THR A 324 7.80 19.68 -4.44
CA THR A 324 8.27 20.97 -3.97
C THR A 324 7.83 21.27 -2.54
N SER A 325 8.72 21.93 -1.77
CA SER A 325 8.43 22.46 -0.44
C SER A 325 7.97 23.94 -0.46
N GLU A 326 8.04 24.59 -1.62
CA GLU A 326 7.92 26.05 -1.75
C GLU A 326 6.48 26.56 -1.95
N ILE A 327 5.48 25.71 -1.86
CA ILE A 327 4.08 26.06 -2.17
C ILE A 327 3.52 27.24 -1.38
N TYR A 328 4.13 27.57 -0.24
CA TYR A 328 3.76 28.70 0.62
C TYR A 328 4.63 29.95 0.38
N SER A 329 5.73 29.85 -0.36
CA SER A 329 6.60 30.98 -0.66
C SER A 329 5.86 32.03 -1.50
N THR A 330 6.19 33.31 -1.33
CA THR A 330 5.57 34.39 -2.11
C THR A 330 5.86 34.22 -3.60
N ALA A 331 7.10 33.89 -3.96
CA ALA A 331 7.52 33.66 -5.34
C ALA A 331 6.71 32.56 -6.01
N PHE A 332 6.57 31.39 -5.39
CA PHE A 332 5.80 30.29 -5.95
C PHE A 332 4.31 30.63 -6.10
N ARG A 333 3.71 31.28 -5.08
CA ARG A 333 2.30 31.68 -5.13
C ARG A 333 2.00 32.69 -6.21
N GLU A 334 2.85 33.70 -6.39
CA GLU A 334 2.73 34.72 -7.45
C GLU A 334 2.92 34.09 -8.83
N GLN A 335 3.97 33.27 -9.01
CA GLN A 335 4.24 32.58 -10.27
C GLN A 335 3.06 31.71 -10.73
N HIS A 336 2.36 31.09 -9.80
CA HIS A 336 1.26 30.15 -10.09
C HIS A 336 -0.14 30.69 -9.79
N GLY A 337 -0.29 31.93 -9.41
CA GLY A 337 -1.59 32.58 -9.15
C GLY A 337 -2.40 31.92 -8.02
N LEU A 338 -1.72 31.42 -6.95
CA LEU A 338 -2.35 30.65 -5.89
C LEU A 338 -3.10 31.49 -4.85
N GLY A 339 -2.92 32.81 -4.84
CA GLY A 339 -3.59 33.71 -3.91
C GLY A 339 -2.96 33.70 -2.48
N ALA A 340 -3.77 34.02 -1.48
CA ALA A 340 -3.31 34.16 -0.11
C ALA A 340 -2.84 32.84 0.51
N PRO A 341 -1.85 32.85 1.47
CA PRO A 341 -1.37 31.66 2.14
C PRO A 341 -2.47 30.80 2.78
N SER A 342 -3.47 31.43 3.39
CA SER A 342 -4.62 30.72 4.00
C SER A 342 -5.48 29.96 2.98
N THR A 343 -5.56 30.45 1.74
CA THR A 343 -6.25 29.75 0.64
C THR A 343 -5.47 28.52 0.20
N VAL A 344 -4.12 28.65 0.09
CA VAL A 344 -3.25 27.53 -0.22
C VAL A 344 -3.31 26.45 0.87
N GLN A 345 -3.25 26.85 2.16
CA GLN A 345 -3.36 25.92 3.29
C GLN A 345 -4.65 25.10 3.26
N ARG A 346 -5.80 25.77 3.02
CA ARG A 346 -7.10 25.07 2.91
C ARG A 346 -7.14 24.13 1.71
N ALA A 347 -6.61 24.56 0.57
CA ALA A 347 -6.53 23.71 -0.63
C ALA A 347 -5.65 22.48 -0.39
N VAL A 348 -4.46 22.66 0.23
CA VAL A 348 -3.56 21.55 0.60
C VAL A 348 -4.26 20.57 1.53
N ALA A 349 -4.89 21.06 2.62
CA ALA A 349 -5.57 20.20 3.59
C ALA A 349 -6.66 19.36 2.92
N ALA A 350 -7.49 19.95 2.06
CA ALA A 350 -8.54 19.25 1.34
C ALA A 350 -8.00 18.23 0.32
N LEU A 351 -6.90 18.55 -0.37
CA LEU A 351 -6.27 17.64 -1.33
C LEU A 351 -5.56 16.47 -0.65
N LEU A 352 -4.93 16.71 0.51
CA LEU A 352 -4.36 15.65 1.36
C LEU A 352 -5.45 14.69 1.87
N GLN A 353 -6.58 15.24 2.34
CA GLN A 353 -7.72 14.43 2.80
C GLN A 353 -8.31 13.54 1.69
N ARG A 354 -8.26 14.02 0.44
CA ARG A 354 -8.72 13.26 -0.75
C ARG A 354 -7.63 12.37 -1.35
N ASP A 355 -6.45 12.27 -0.75
CA ASP A 355 -5.28 11.53 -1.28
C ASP A 355 -4.87 11.96 -2.71
N LEU A 356 -5.13 13.22 -3.10
CA LEU A 356 -4.72 13.77 -4.39
C LEU A 356 -3.34 14.42 -4.36
N VAL A 357 -2.90 14.82 -3.19
CA VAL A 357 -1.55 15.32 -2.90
C VAL A 357 -0.94 14.44 -1.83
N ASP A 358 0.31 14.09 -1.99
CA ASP A 358 1.11 13.46 -0.93
C ASP A 358 2.10 14.48 -0.35
N ARG A 359 2.45 14.27 0.92
CA ARG A 359 3.39 15.13 1.66
C ARG A 359 4.51 14.29 2.26
N SER A 360 5.74 14.66 1.95
CA SER A 360 6.94 14.01 2.49
C SER A 360 8.01 15.05 2.83
N ASN A 361 8.48 15.05 4.09
CA ASN A 361 9.56 15.94 4.55
C ASN A 361 9.31 17.44 4.22
N GLY A 362 8.05 17.87 4.30
CA GLY A 362 7.66 19.25 3.98
C GLY A 362 7.39 19.51 2.49
N SER A 363 7.80 18.63 1.61
CA SER A 363 7.50 18.72 0.16
C SER A 363 6.11 18.15 -0.16
N HIS A 364 5.50 18.68 -1.22
CA HIS A 364 4.19 18.26 -1.72
C HIS A 364 4.31 17.82 -3.19
N VAL A 365 3.55 16.79 -3.56
CA VAL A 365 3.52 16.25 -4.92
C VAL A 365 2.12 15.72 -5.24
N VAL A 366 1.73 15.73 -6.52
CA VAL A 366 0.51 15.05 -6.97
C VAL A 366 0.68 13.54 -6.75
N ALA A 367 -0.23 12.93 -6.00
CA ALA A 367 -0.09 11.55 -5.53
C ALA A 367 -0.14 10.51 -6.66
N ASP A 368 -1.04 10.69 -7.64
CA ASP A 368 -1.14 9.80 -8.80
C ASP A 368 -0.28 10.32 -9.96
N ARG A 369 0.71 9.50 -10.39
CA ARG A 369 1.66 9.86 -11.45
C ARG A 369 0.99 10.07 -12.80
N PHE A 370 0.02 9.23 -13.16
CA PHE A 370 -0.67 9.38 -14.45
C PHE A 370 -1.64 10.55 -14.43
N PHE A 371 -2.29 10.80 -13.30
CA PHE A 371 -3.09 12.03 -13.15
C PHE A 371 -2.22 13.30 -13.27
N ARG A 372 -1.03 13.29 -12.67
CA ARG A 372 -0.07 14.39 -12.85
C ARG A 372 0.27 14.60 -14.32
N LEU A 373 0.61 13.53 -15.06
CA LEU A 373 0.95 13.61 -16.48
C LEU A 373 -0.25 14.06 -17.32
N TRP A 374 -1.46 13.61 -16.97
CA TRP A 374 -2.70 14.06 -17.59
C TRP A 374 -2.94 15.56 -17.36
N ILE A 375 -2.73 16.08 -16.15
CA ILE A 375 -2.81 17.52 -15.87
C ILE A 375 -1.79 18.29 -16.74
N GLN A 376 -0.53 17.83 -16.80
CA GLN A 376 0.51 18.47 -17.61
C GLN A 376 0.15 18.52 -19.10
N ARG A 377 -0.42 17.44 -19.64
CA ARG A 377 -0.85 17.36 -21.03
C ARG A 377 -1.99 18.35 -21.34
N ASN A 378 -2.94 18.47 -20.41
CA ASN A 378 -4.14 19.29 -20.60
C ASN A 378 -3.99 20.74 -20.08
N SER A 379 -2.98 21.04 -19.26
CA SER A 379 -2.78 22.39 -18.70
C SER A 379 -2.44 23.48 -19.75
N ARG A 380 -2.13 23.09 -20.98
CA ARG A 380 -1.94 24.02 -22.11
C ARG A 380 -3.26 24.49 -22.75
N THR A 381 -4.37 23.88 -22.36
CA THR A 381 -5.72 24.14 -22.88
C THR A 381 -6.61 24.88 -21.88
N TRP A 382 -6.11 25.18 -20.66
CA TRP A 382 -6.90 25.79 -19.56
C TRP A 382 -6.37 27.17 -19.13
#